data_aa5cc9b087928091314316751d23884c
#
_entry.id   aa5cc9b087928091314316751d23884c
#
_cell.length_a   1.000
_cell.length_b   1.000
_cell.length_c   1.000
_cell.angle_alpha   90.00
_cell.angle_beta   90.00
_cell.angle_gamma   90.00
#
_symmetry.space_group_name_H-M   'P 1'
#
loop_
_entity.id
_entity.type
_entity.pdbx_description
1 polymer ?
#
loop_
_entity_poly.entity_id
_entity_poly.type
_entity_poly.pdbx_seq_one_letter_code
_entity_poly.pdbx_strand_id
1 'polypeptide(L)'
;MQVTIFTANCIGQAANCSYPNKVTVVTPEQLREAVKADHVCAEYKGNYRGIGNFIRSDVIVMDIDNDHSEELAEWITAEKLEEIFPDMEYMLASSRHHLLPKEGKSARPRYHIYFPISEITDAEMYGK
;
A
#
# COMPACT_ATOMS: atom_id res chain seq x y z
N MET A 1 -9.70 -12.39 -5.21
CA MET A 1 -9.24 -10.98 -5.19
C MET A 1 -7.97 -10.85 -6.01
N GLN A 2 -7.90 -9.83 -6.86
CA GLN A 2 -6.74 -9.59 -7.71
C GLN A 2 -6.43 -8.10 -7.77
N VAL A 3 -5.16 -7.75 -7.54
CA VAL A 3 -4.68 -6.37 -7.68
C VAL A 3 -3.38 -6.35 -8.48
N THR A 4 -3.09 -5.22 -9.11
CA THR A 4 -1.88 -5.05 -9.92
C THR A 4 -0.98 -4.03 -9.24
N ILE A 5 0.25 -4.42 -8.96
CA ILE A 5 1.26 -3.59 -8.29
C ILE A 5 2.46 -3.46 -9.23
N PHE A 6 3.07 -2.28 -9.25
CA PHE A 6 4.25 -2.00 -10.06
C PHE A 6 5.44 -1.76 -9.15
N THR A 7 6.48 -2.56 -9.29
CA THR A 7 7.64 -2.52 -8.40
C THR A 7 8.87 -1.96 -9.10
N ALA A 8 9.73 -1.35 -8.29
CA ALA A 8 11.04 -0.86 -8.71
C ALA A 8 12.10 -1.94 -8.55
N ASN A 9 13.30 -1.67 -9.07
CA ASN A 9 14.47 -2.53 -8.88
C ASN A 9 15.32 -2.07 -7.69
N CYS A 10 14.72 -1.33 -6.75
CA CYS A 10 15.40 -0.77 -5.59
C CYS A 10 14.52 -0.85 -4.35
N ILE A 11 15.14 -0.64 -3.18
CA ILE A 11 14.45 -0.65 -1.89
C ILE A 11 14.84 0.62 -1.13
N GLY A 12 13.82 1.38 -0.68
CA GLY A 12 14.06 2.55 0.16
C GLY A 12 14.61 3.77 -0.56
N GLN A 13 14.41 3.89 -1.86
CA GLN A 13 14.88 5.02 -2.67
C GLN A 13 13.74 6.02 -2.90
N ALA A 14 13.55 6.94 -1.97
CA ALA A 14 12.44 7.90 -2.03
C ALA A 14 12.43 8.75 -3.31
N ALA A 15 13.60 9.01 -3.88
CA ALA A 15 13.71 9.78 -5.12
C ALA A 15 13.43 8.98 -6.39
N ASN A 16 13.28 7.65 -6.28
CA ASN A 16 13.00 6.81 -7.44
C ASN A 16 11.59 7.08 -7.97
N CYS A 17 11.45 7.19 -9.29
CA CYS A 17 10.17 7.34 -9.95
C CYS A 17 9.89 6.23 -10.98
N SER A 18 10.82 5.29 -11.16
CA SER A 18 10.70 4.21 -12.14
C SER A 18 10.25 2.91 -11.48
N TYR A 19 9.16 2.32 -12.02
CA TYR A 19 8.57 1.09 -11.49
C TYR A 19 8.25 0.15 -12.66
N PRO A 20 9.29 -0.51 -13.23
CA PRO A 20 9.13 -1.25 -14.48
C PRO A 20 8.49 -2.64 -14.35
N ASN A 21 8.39 -3.17 -13.14
CA ASN A 21 7.96 -4.56 -12.95
C ASN A 21 6.47 -4.63 -12.62
N LYS A 22 5.66 -5.15 -13.54
CA LYS A 22 4.23 -5.35 -13.33
C LYS A 22 4.01 -6.69 -12.61
N VAL A 23 3.36 -6.65 -11.46
CA VAL A 23 3.09 -7.83 -10.64
C VAL A 23 1.59 -7.97 -10.42
N THR A 24 1.04 -9.12 -10.79
CA THR A 24 -0.35 -9.47 -10.49
C THR A 24 -0.37 -10.23 -9.18
N VAL A 25 -1.12 -9.71 -8.20
CA VAL A 25 -1.19 -10.25 -6.85
C VAL A 25 -2.56 -10.85 -6.61
N VAL A 26 -2.61 -12.13 -6.28
CA VAL A 26 -3.84 -12.87 -6.00
C VAL A 26 -3.85 -13.40 -4.56
N THR A 27 -2.68 -13.69 -4.00
CA THR A 27 -2.53 -14.27 -2.66
C THR A 27 -1.74 -13.34 -1.75
N PRO A 28 -1.93 -13.44 -0.40
CA PRO A 28 -1.12 -12.67 0.55
C PRO A 28 0.38 -12.91 0.43
N GLU A 29 0.79 -14.12 0.06
CA GLU A 29 2.21 -14.46 -0.13
C GLU A 29 2.81 -13.68 -1.30
N GLN A 30 2.06 -13.55 -2.39
CA GLN A 30 2.48 -12.77 -3.55
C GLN A 30 2.60 -11.28 -3.19
N LEU A 31 1.67 -10.77 -2.38
CA LEU A 31 1.75 -9.39 -1.90
C LEU A 31 3.00 -9.17 -1.06
N ARG A 32 3.28 -10.09 -0.15
CA ARG A 32 4.45 -10.01 0.73
C ARG A 32 5.75 -9.92 -0.06
N GLU A 33 5.86 -10.69 -1.13
CA GLU A 33 7.03 -10.63 -2.02
C GLU A 33 7.09 -9.32 -2.80
N ALA A 34 5.97 -8.87 -3.36
CA ALA A 34 5.92 -7.67 -4.18
C ALA A 34 6.29 -6.41 -3.40
N VAL A 35 5.84 -6.29 -2.14
CA VAL A 35 6.05 -5.07 -1.35
C VAL A 35 7.44 -4.98 -0.72
N LYS A 36 8.30 -5.97 -0.88
CA LYS A 36 9.70 -5.88 -0.44
C LYS A 36 10.46 -4.80 -1.19
N ALA A 37 10.16 -4.60 -2.45
CA ALA A 37 10.72 -3.51 -3.26
C ALA A 37 9.85 -2.26 -3.13
N ASP A 38 10.41 -1.11 -3.48
CA ASP A 38 9.62 0.10 -3.62
C ASP A 38 8.57 -0.13 -4.70
N HIS A 39 7.35 0.34 -4.48
CA HIS A 39 6.23 0.03 -5.37
C HIS A 39 5.20 1.15 -5.41
N VAL A 40 4.40 1.13 -6.47
CA VAL A 40 3.21 1.97 -6.63
C VAL A 40 2.03 1.10 -7.07
N CYS A 41 0.83 1.61 -6.86
CA CYS A 41 -0.40 0.89 -7.16
C CYS A 41 -1.08 1.37 -8.44
N ALA A 42 -0.37 2.08 -9.28
CA ALA A 42 -0.88 2.59 -10.54
C ALA A 42 0.11 2.35 -11.68
N GLU A 43 -0.43 2.21 -12.88
CA GLU A 43 0.38 2.14 -14.10
C GLU A 43 0.64 3.54 -14.60
N TYR A 44 1.89 3.84 -14.98
CA TYR A 44 2.32 5.13 -15.49
C TYR A 44 2.99 4.98 -16.86
N LYS A 45 2.85 5.99 -17.72
CA LYS A 45 3.49 6.02 -19.04
C LYS A 45 5.01 5.90 -18.88
N GLY A 46 5.61 4.97 -19.62
CA GLY A 46 7.05 4.71 -19.53
C GLY A 46 7.49 4.19 -18.16
N ASN A 47 6.55 3.69 -17.36
CA ASN A 47 6.79 3.21 -15.99
C ASN A 47 7.33 4.29 -15.06
N TYR A 48 7.14 5.56 -15.40
CA TYR A 48 7.65 6.70 -14.64
C TYR A 48 6.52 7.38 -13.88
N ARG A 49 6.61 7.36 -12.54
CA ARG A 49 5.59 7.93 -11.66
C ARG A 49 5.49 9.45 -11.83
N GLY A 50 4.29 9.93 -12.09
CA GLY A 50 4.00 11.35 -12.22
C GLY A 50 2.52 11.55 -12.53
N ILE A 51 1.94 12.65 -12.07
CA ILE A 51 0.49 12.92 -12.25
C ILE A 51 0.11 12.88 -13.73
N GLY A 52 0.92 13.52 -14.60
CA GLY A 52 0.66 13.55 -16.04
C GLY A 52 0.88 12.22 -16.75
N ASN A 53 1.46 11.23 -16.08
CA ASN A 53 1.77 9.92 -16.66
C ASN A 53 0.80 8.84 -16.21
N PHE A 54 -0.17 9.15 -15.36
CA PHE A 54 -1.12 8.15 -14.85
C PHE A 54 -1.91 7.52 -15.98
N ILE A 55 -2.02 6.20 -15.98
CA ILE A 55 -2.81 5.43 -16.95
C ILE A 55 -4.01 4.80 -16.26
N ARG A 56 -3.79 3.94 -15.25
CA ARG A 56 -4.86 3.20 -14.58
C ARG A 56 -4.44 2.65 -13.23
N SER A 57 -5.43 2.29 -12.41
CA SER A 57 -5.21 1.54 -11.19
C SER A 57 -6.43 0.67 -10.88
N ASP A 58 -6.20 -0.51 -10.31
CA ASP A 58 -7.24 -1.42 -9.83
C ASP A 58 -7.16 -1.67 -8.33
N VAL A 59 -6.40 -0.85 -7.61
CA VAL A 59 -6.21 -1.01 -6.18
C VAL A 59 -6.06 0.34 -5.49
N ILE A 60 -6.62 0.47 -4.28
CA ILE A 60 -6.39 1.61 -3.40
C ILE A 60 -5.62 1.10 -2.20
N VAL A 61 -4.58 1.83 -1.81
CA VAL A 61 -3.79 1.53 -0.61
C VAL A 61 -4.08 2.56 0.47
N MET A 62 -4.22 2.09 1.71
CA MET A 62 -4.41 2.93 2.88
C MET A 62 -3.31 2.63 3.89
N ASP A 63 -2.71 3.68 4.48
CA ASP A 63 -1.70 3.54 5.51
C ASP A 63 -2.34 3.58 6.89
N ILE A 64 -1.98 2.63 7.74
CA ILE A 64 -2.36 2.61 9.15
C ILE A 64 -1.07 2.72 9.97
N ASP A 65 -0.77 3.90 10.46
CA ASP A 65 0.46 4.18 11.22
C ASP A 65 0.28 4.13 12.73
N ASN A 66 -0.94 4.25 13.21
CA ASN A 66 -1.27 4.33 14.64
C ASN A 66 -0.54 5.47 15.37
N ASP A 67 -0.25 6.54 14.67
CA ASP A 67 0.45 7.71 15.24
C ASP A 67 -0.47 8.65 16.03
N HIS A 68 -1.77 8.37 16.05
CA HIS A 68 -2.76 9.19 16.75
C HIS A 68 -2.72 9.05 18.28
N SER A 69 -2.07 8.01 18.81
CA SER A 69 -2.05 7.75 20.24
C SER A 69 -0.86 6.89 20.65
N GLU A 70 -0.41 7.05 21.91
CA GLU A 70 0.53 6.15 22.57
C GLU A 70 -0.18 5.05 23.36
N GLU A 71 -1.52 5.09 23.45
CA GLU A 71 -2.32 4.11 24.19
C GLU A 71 -2.57 2.86 23.34
N LEU A 72 -2.14 1.71 23.84
CA LEU A 72 -2.30 0.43 23.16
C LEU A 72 -3.76 0.14 22.74
N ALA A 73 -4.70 0.49 23.60
CA ALA A 73 -6.12 0.22 23.34
C ALA A 73 -6.69 1.03 22.18
N GLU A 74 -6.02 2.12 21.79
CA GLU A 74 -6.47 2.98 20.70
C GLU A 74 -5.84 2.63 19.36
N TRP A 75 -4.89 1.69 19.32
CA TRP A 75 -4.22 1.29 18.09
C TRP A 75 -5.12 0.37 17.27
N ILE A 76 -5.07 0.59 15.94
CA ILE A 76 -5.75 -0.28 14.99
C ILE A 76 -4.85 -1.47 14.70
N THR A 77 -5.35 -2.67 14.98
CA THR A 77 -4.66 -3.94 14.74
C THR A 77 -5.36 -4.69 13.61
N ALA A 78 -4.78 -5.81 13.16
CA ALA A 78 -5.40 -6.64 12.12
C ALA A 78 -6.79 -7.12 12.55
N GLU A 79 -6.96 -7.47 13.83
CA GLU A 79 -8.26 -7.90 14.37
C GLU A 79 -9.29 -6.76 14.34
N LYS A 80 -8.89 -5.55 14.69
CA LYS A 80 -9.78 -4.39 14.62
C LYS A 80 -10.18 -4.05 13.19
N LEU A 81 -9.30 -4.28 12.21
CA LEU A 81 -9.62 -4.05 10.81
C LEU A 81 -10.75 -4.92 10.33
N GLU A 82 -10.82 -6.17 10.76
CA GLU A 82 -11.95 -7.03 10.43
C GLU A 82 -13.27 -6.51 10.99
N GLU A 83 -13.24 -5.89 12.17
CA GLU A 83 -14.42 -5.26 12.77
C GLU A 83 -14.83 -3.99 12.02
N ILE A 84 -13.86 -3.21 11.52
CA ILE A 84 -14.12 -1.97 10.79
C ILE A 84 -14.62 -2.26 9.38
N PHE A 85 -14.06 -3.24 8.69
CA PHE A 85 -14.37 -3.59 7.31
C PHE A 85 -14.85 -5.05 7.17
N PRO A 86 -15.95 -5.44 7.84
CA PRO A 86 -16.36 -6.85 7.89
C PRO A 86 -16.79 -7.41 6.54
N ASP A 87 -17.30 -6.57 5.64
CA ASP A 87 -17.83 -7.01 4.34
C ASP A 87 -16.95 -6.60 3.17
N MET A 88 -15.73 -6.11 3.43
CA MET A 88 -14.82 -5.67 2.38
C MET A 88 -13.67 -6.65 2.19
N GLU A 89 -13.33 -6.88 0.93
CA GLU A 89 -12.17 -7.67 0.58
C GLU A 89 -10.92 -6.79 0.60
N TYR A 90 -9.85 -7.24 1.27
CA TYR A 90 -8.59 -6.50 1.33
C TYR A 90 -7.43 -7.43 1.65
N MET A 91 -6.20 -6.95 1.41
CA MET A 91 -4.98 -7.61 1.86
C MET A 91 -4.15 -6.66 2.72
N LEU A 92 -3.43 -7.21 3.70
CA LEU A 92 -2.56 -6.46 4.60
C LEU A 92 -1.10 -6.77 4.31
N ALA A 93 -0.27 -5.73 4.41
CA ALA A 93 1.17 -5.88 4.48
C ALA A 93 1.71 -5.03 5.63
N SER A 94 2.64 -5.56 6.41
CA SER A 94 3.32 -4.78 7.44
C SER A 94 4.21 -3.74 6.78
N SER A 95 4.18 -2.49 7.28
CA SER A 95 5.06 -1.45 6.79
C SER A 95 6.48 -1.66 7.33
N ARG A 96 7.45 -0.92 6.79
CA ARG A 96 8.86 -1.04 7.20
C ARG A 96 9.08 -0.73 8.67
N HIS A 97 8.26 0.13 9.26
CA HIS A 97 8.37 0.51 10.68
C HIS A 97 7.39 -0.25 11.57
N HIS A 98 6.75 -1.32 11.06
CA HIS A 98 5.85 -2.16 11.85
C HIS A 98 6.58 -2.71 13.07
N LEU A 99 6.02 -2.44 14.27
CA LEU A 99 6.58 -2.84 15.56
C LEU A 99 8.00 -2.32 15.82
N LEU A 100 8.39 -1.21 15.17
CA LEU A 100 9.66 -0.54 15.38
C LEU A 100 9.44 0.90 15.82
N PRO A 101 10.31 1.48 16.67
CA PRO A 101 10.22 2.90 17.01
C PRO A 101 10.44 3.78 15.78
N LYS A 102 9.75 4.90 15.71
CA LYS A 102 9.87 5.85 14.62
C LYS A 102 9.65 7.27 15.11
N GLU A 103 10.58 8.16 14.83
CA GLU A 103 10.46 9.59 15.12
C GLU A 103 10.07 9.90 16.56
N GLY A 104 10.70 9.21 17.52
CA GLY A 104 10.44 9.40 18.94
C GLY A 104 9.17 8.72 19.45
N LYS A 105 8.43 8.03 18.60
CA LYS A 105 7.23 7.28 18.99
C LYS A 105 7.60 5.83 19.30
N SER A 106 6.87 5.21 20.23
CA SER A 106 7.10 3.82 20.61
C SER A 106 6.80 2.86 19.45
N ALA A 107 7.32 1.64 19.56
CA ALA A 107 7.01 0.57 18.61
C ALA A 107 5.50 0.30 18.61
N ARG A 108 4.90 0.20 17.43
CA ARG A 108 3.46 -0.02 17.28
C ARG A 108 3.13 -0.70 15.96
N PRO A 109 1.93 -1.30 15.84
CA PRO A 109 1.50 -1.87 14.56
C PRO A 109 1.41 -0.80 13.48
N ARG A 110 1.97 -1.10 12.30
CA ARG A 110 1.91 -0.21 11.14
C ARG A 110 1.67 -1.07 9.91
N TYR A 111 0.62 -0.76 9.16
CA TYR A 111 0.18 -1.58 8.03
C TYR A 111 -0.11 -0.74 6.80
N HIS A 112 0.01 -1.39 5.63
CA HIS A 112 -0.61 -0.93 4.40
C HIS A 112 -1.77 -1.87 4.09
N ILE A 113 -2.94 -1.31 3.76
CA ILE A 113 -4.12 -2.07 3.39
C ILE A 113 -4.36 -1.88 1.90
N TYR A 114 -4.52 -2.97 1.16
CA TYR A 114 -4.72 -2.96 -0.28
C TYR A 114 -6.15 -3.40 -0.58
N PHE A 115 -6.97 -2.46 -1.07
CA PHE A 115 -8.36 -2.72 -1.43
C PHE A 115 -8.48 -2.87 -2.94
N PRO A 116 -9.00 -4.00 -3.47
CA PRO A 116 -9.29 -4.12 -4.89
C PRO A 116 -10.45 -3.20 -5.25
N ILE A 117 -10.34 -2.53 -6.39
CA ILE A 117 -11.37 -1.63 -6.91
C ILE A 117 -11.59 -1.91 -8.39
N SER A 118 -12.72 -1.43 -8.92
CA SER A 118 -12.91 -1.37 -10.37
C SER A 118 -11.85 -0.46 -10.98
N GLU A 119 -11.35 -0.82 -12.14
CA GLU A 119 -10.26 -0.06 -12.78
C GLU A 119 -10.63 1.41 -12.95
N ILE A 120 -9.76 2.29 -12.49
CA ILE A 120 -9.87 3.74 -12.63
C ILE A 120 -8.84 4.21 -13.64
N THR A 121 -9.28 4.99 -14.64
CA THR A 121 -8.41 5.57 -15.67
C THR A 121 -8.33 7.09 -15.60
N ASP A 122 -9.03 7.71 -14.65
CA ASP A 122 -9.05 9.16 -14.45
C ASP A 122 -8.14 9.54 -13.30
N ALA A 123 -7.09 10.33 -13.59
CA ALA A 123 -6.12 10.74 -12.58
C ALA A 123 -6.75 11.56 -11.45
N GLU A 124 -7.73 12.40 -11.74
CA GLU A 124 -8.42 13.19 -10.71
C GLU A 124 -9.20 12.29 -9.76
N MET A 125 -9.91 11.31 -10.30
CA MET A 125 -10.67 10.34 -9.49
C MET A 125 -9.73 9.50 -8.62
N TYR A 126 -8.59 9.08 -9.16
CA TYR A 126 -7.62 8.28 -8.42
C TYR A 126 -7.03 9.07 -7.24
N GLY A 127 -6.83 10.38 -7.40
CA GLY A 127 -6.29 11.25 -6.36
C GLY A 127 -7.25 11.59 -5.22
N LYS A 128 -8.49 11.14 -5.32
CA LYS A 128 -9.50 11.34 -4.26
C LYS A 128 -9.60 10.07 -3.39
#